data_1d059acf49934369e496a7b3eef6bc7f
#
_entry.id   1d059acf49934369e496a7b3eef6bc7f
#
_cell.length_a   1.000
_cell.length_b   1.000
_cell.length_c   1.000
_cell.angle_alpha   90.00
_cell.angle_beta   90.00
_cell.angle_gamma   90.00
#
_symmetry.space_group_name_H-M   'P 1'
#
loop_
_entity.id
_entity.type
_entity.pdbx_description
1 polymer ?
#
loop_
_entity_poly.entity_id
_entity_poly.type
_entity_poly.pdbx_seq_one_letter_code
_entity_poly.pdbx_strand_id
1 'polypeptide(L)'
;MLIDLQLHSNYSDGYLTPTEVAKFIASQGVKVASLTDHNTVGGLEEFKRACQKYKIKPITGLELYVKLKTRRLNLLWYNFDKKDSELHKILRNSQIRRRSKMRNILKKLKRKGFKIDINRMLDKHTHYTPLNHIVDDIWSVPANRKKIKKELKSKNPREGEIIGEYFYNKKIGRLHESYIDIKRILKLRKKIGGQLILNHPGKHDQLKKELLLEMKKLGVDGLELISPHHSIGAIMYGQHMARQLDFVATGGSDFHRHEGEGFALQNSWQYFQVDSKYLRKVNKIIG
;
A
#
# COMPACT_ATOMS: atom_id res chain seq x y z
N MET A 1 -17.59 -14.87 6.58
CA MET A 1 -16.27 -15.54 6.48
C MET A 1 -15.16 -14.50 6.59
N LEU A 2 -14.03 -14.87 7.17
CA LEU A 2 -12.90 -13.96 7.29
C LEU A 2 -12.24 -13.72 5.93
N ILE A 3 -12.02 -12.45 5.62
CA ILE A 3 -11.37 -12.00 4.38
C ILE A 3 -10.32 -10.95 4.69
N ASP A 4 -9.36 -10.80 3.79
CA ASP A 4 -8.41 -9.69 3.81
C ASP A 4 -8.12 -9.24 2.39
N LEU A 5 -8.60 -8.05 2.04
CA LEU A 5 -8.51 -7.54 0.67
C LEU A 5 -7.39 -6.51 0.48
N GLN A 6 -6.55 -6.27 1.51
CA GLN A 6 -5.42 -5.36 1.39
C GLN A 6 -4.21 -5.91 2.15
N LEU A 7 -3.25 -6.44 1.40
CA LEU A 7 -2.02 -7.07 1.90
C LEU A 7 -0.83 -6.63 1.03
N HIS A 8 0.33 -6.46 1.66
CA HIS A 8 1.56 -6.07 1.00
C HIS A 8 2.67 -7.09 1.19
N SER A 9 3.49 -7.26 0.15
CA SER A 9 4.65 -8.14 0.17
C SER A 9 5.95 -7.39 -0.12
N ASN A 10 7.06 -8.12 -0.11
CA ASN A 10 8.37 -7.58 -0.47
C ASN A 10 8.53 -7.18 -1.95
N TYR A 11 7.48 -7.36 -2.77
CA TYR A 11 7.40 -6.76 -4.10
C TYR A 11 7.08 -5.26 -4.06
N SER A 12 6.56 -4.77 -2.93
CA SER A 12 6.41 -3.33 -2.64
C SER A 12 7.10 -2.97 -1.32
N ASP A 13 6.38 -2.68 -0.30
CA ASP A 13 6.87 -2.20 1.00
C ASP A 13 6.51 -3.13 2.17
N GLY A 14 5.95 -4.30 1.89
CA GLY A 14 5.86 -5.40 2.84
C GLY A 14 7.21 -6.08 3.07
N TYR A 15 7.32 -6.82 4.17
CA TYR A 15 8.56 -7.50 4.56
C TYR A 15 8.54 -8.99 4.25
N LEU A 16 7.38 -9.58 4.10
CA LEU A 16 7.22 -10.99 3.80
C LEU A 16 7.12 -11.22 2.28
N THR A 17 7.58 -12.37 1.83
CA THR A 17 7.30 -12.85 0.47
C THR A 17 5.80 -13.12 0.30
N PRO A 18 5.25 -13.10 -0.92
CA PRO A 18 3.85 -13.47 -1.14
C PRO A 18 3.48 -14.84 -0.58
N THR A 19 4.41 -15.79 -0.59
CA THR A 19 4.24 -17.12 -0.01
C THR A 19 4.11 -17.07 1.52
N GLU A 20 4.96 -16.28 2.18
CA GLU A 20 4.91 -16.08 3.64
C GLU A 20 3.65 -15.33 4.07
N VAL A 21 3.23 -14.32 3.30
CA VAL A 21 1.95 -13.62 3.52
C VAL A 21 0.79 -14.62 3.46
N ALA A 22 0.72 -15.46 2.41
CA ALA A 22 -0.34 -16.45 2.28
C ALA A 22 -0.35 -17.46 3.44
N LYS A 23 0.85 -17.91 3.87
CA LYS A 23 0.99 -18.80 5.03
C LYS A 23 0.48 -18.13 6.31
N PHE A 24 0.85 -16.88 6.53
CA PHE A 24 0.45 -16.12 7.71
C PHE A 24 -1.07 -15.94 7.78
N ILE A 25 -1.70 -15.43 6.72
CA ILE A 25 -3.16 -15.20 6.74
C ILE A 25 -3.96 -16.51 6.82
N ALA A 26 -3.41 -17.62 6.30
CA ALA A 26 -4.00 -18.96 6.49
C ALA A 26 -4.06 -19.34 7.96
N SER A 27 -2.98 -19.09 8.72
CA SER A 27 -2.94 -19.36 10.17
C SER A 27 -3.93 -18.51 10.96
N GLN A 28 -4.36 -17.36 10.39
CA GLN A 28 -5.37 -16.49 10.97
C GLN A 28 -6.80 -16.85 10.54
N GLY A 29 -6.98 -17.93 9.76
CA GLY A 29 -8.29 -18.41 9.32
C GLY A 29 -8.91 -17.64 8.15
N VAL A 30 -8.17 -16.77 7.49
CA VAL A 30 -8.63 -16.02 6.30
C VAL A 30 -8.95 -16.99 5.16
N LYS A 31 -10.10 -16.79 4.50
CA LYS A 31 -10.60 -17.66 3.43
C LYS A 31 -10.52 -17.02 2.04
N VAL A 32 -10.57 -15.69 1.97
CA VAL A 32 -10.44 -14.93 0.72
C VAL A 32 -9.48 -13.79 0.94
N ALA A 33 -8.51 -13.61 0.06
CA ALA A 33 -7.48 -12.58 0.24
C ALA A 33 -7.03 -11.95 -1.08
N SER A 34 -6.54 -10.72 -1.00
CA SER A 34 -5.95 -10.01 -2.13
C SER A 34 -4.60 -9.43 -1.76
N LEU A 35 -3.56 -9.79 -2.51
CA LEU A 35 -2.29 -9.09 -2.47
C LEU A 35 -2.41 -7.82 -3.32
N THR A 36 -2.12 -6.66 -2.71
CA THR A 36 -2.34 -5.33 -3.29
C THR A 36 -1.08 -4.48 -3.28
N ASP A 37 0.05 -5.06 -3.65
CA ASP A 37 1.34 -4.37 -3.69
C ASP A 37 1.29 -3.03 -4.45
N HIS A 38 1.99 -2.02 -3.96
CA HIS A 38 2.01 -0.68 -4.53
C HIS A 38 2.59 -0.63 -5.96
N ASN A 39 1.76 -0.22 -6.92
CA ASN A 39 2.16 0.00 -8.32
C ASN A 39 2.91 -1.18 -8.95
N THR A 40 2.62 -2.41 -8.53
CA THR A 40 3.20 -3.64 -9.11
C THR A 40 2.24 -4.82 -9.03
N VAL A 41 2.30 -5.68 -10.01
CA VAL A 41 1.58 -6.97 -10.05
C VAL A 41 2.54 -8.16 -9.97
N GLY A 42 3.83 -7.89 -9.66
CA GLY A 42 4.89 -8.89 -9.73
C GLY A 42 4.71 -10.07 -8.78
N GLY A 43 4.15 -9.84 -7.58
CA GLY A 43 3.92 -10.87 -6.56
C GLY A 43 2.68 -11.74 -6.76
N LEU A 44 1.76 -11.36 -7.68
CA LEU A 44 0.44 -11.99 -7.79
C LEU A 44 0.47 -13.47 -8.15
N GLU A 45 1.38 -13.91 -9.01
CA GLU A 45 1.45 -15.32 -9.40
C GLU A 45 1.98 -16.21 -8.27
N GLU A 46 2.97 -15.71 -7.53
CA GLU A 46 3.49 -16.40 -6.35
C GLU A 46 2.39 -16.49 -5.28
N PHE A 47 1.72 -15.37 -4.99
CA PHE A 47 0.62 -15.32 -4.02
C PHE A 47 -0.51 -16.29 -4.39
N LYS A 48 -0.92 -16.31 -5.68
CA LYS A 48 -1.96 -17.22 -6.16
C LYS A 48 -1.60 -18.68 -5.90
N ARG A 49 -0.36 -19.11 -6.26
CA ARG A 49 0.09 -20.50 -6.01
C ARG A 49 0.11 -20.83 -4.52
N ALA A 50 0.59 -19.91 -3.70
CA ALA A 50 0.61 -20.09 -2.24
C ALA A 50 -0.81 -20.18 -1.65
N CYS A 51 -1.73 -19.32 -2.06
CA CYS A 51 -3.13 -19.36 -1.64
C CYS A 51 -3.80 -20.71 -1.98
N GLN A 52 -3.52 -21.28 -3.16
CA GLN A 52 -4.03 -22.60 -3.53
C GLN A 52 -3.56 -23.68 -2.57
N LYS A 53 -2.28 -23.65 -2.18
CA LYS A 53 -1.70 -24.58 -1.19
C LYS A 53 -2.41 -24.48 0.16
N TYR A 54 -2.78 -23.28 0.58
CA TYR A 54 -3.41 -23.02 1.89
C TYR A 54 -4.93 -22.94 1.82
N LYS A 55 -5.57 -23.31 0.70
CA LYS A 55 -7.04 -23.30 0.51
C LYS A 55 -7.65 -21.91 0.75
N ILE A 56 -6.97 -20.86 0.35
CA ILE A 56 -7.45 -19.48 0.33
C ILE A 56 -7.86 -19.14 -1.10
N LYS A 57 -9.01 -18.47 -1.29
CA LYS A 57 -9.43 -17.92 -2.57
C LYS A 57 -8.64 -16.62 -2.85
N PRO A 58 -7.72 -16.59 -3.84
CA PRO A 58 -6.98 -15.39 -4.18
C PRO A 58 -7.81 -14.47 -5.08
N ILE A 59 -7.84 -13.19 -4.76
CA ILE A 59 -8.39 -12.13 -5.60
C ILE A 59 -7.23 -11.37 -6.24
N THR A 60 -7.27 -11.17 -7.56
CA THR A 60 -6.30 -10.29 -8.24
C THR A 60 -6.45 -8.88 -7.72
N GLY A 61 -5.40 -8.30 -7.17
CA GLY A 61 -5.41 -6.97 -6.55
C GLY A 61 -4.18 -6.14 -6.88
N LEU A 62 -4.31 -4.84 -6.70
CA LEU A 62 -3.25 -3.86 -6.92
C LEU A 62 -3.60 -2.58 -6.16
N GLU A 63 -2.65 -2.00 -5.43
CA GLU A 63 -2.81 -0.65 -4.90
C GLU A 63 -2.08 0.37 -5.78
N LEU A 64 -2.81 1.41 -6.19
CA LEU A 64 -2.34 2.46 -7.09
C LEU A 64 -2.22 3.79 -6.36
N TYR A 65 -1.06 4.42 -6.47
CA TYR A 65 -0.94 5.84 -6.20
C TYR A 65 -1.48 6.64 -7.39
N VAL A 66 -2.59 7.35 -7.21
CA VAL A 66 -3.23 8.12 -8.27
C VAL A 66 -3.33 9.60 -7.94
N LYS A 67 -3.40 10.43 -8.99
CA LYS A 67 -3.60 11.87 -8.87
C LYS A 67 -4.87 12.27 -9.58
N LEU A 68 -5.75 12.97 -8.85
CA LEU A 68 -6.93 13.65 -9.38
C LEU A 68 -6.75 15.15 -9.21
N LYS A 69 -6.47 15.88 -10.28
CA LYS A 69 -6.10 17.31 -10.22
C LYS A 69 -4.90 17.50 -9.27
N THR A 70 -5.08 18.19 -8.16
CA THR A 70 -4.07 18.40 -7.10
C THR A 70 -4.12 17.34 -6.00
N ARG A 71 -5.21 16.57 -5.90
CA ARG A 71 -5.41 15.56 -4.86
C ARG A 71 -4.61 14.30 -5.16
N ARG A 72 -4.01 13.75 -4.11
CA ARG A 72 -3.25 12.50 -4.12
C ARG A 72 -4.07 11.45 -3.40
N LEU A 73 -4.36 10.36 -4.08
CA LEU A 73 -5.28 9.32 -3.62
C LEU A 73 -4.63 7.95 -3.81
N ASN A 74 -5.10 6.98 -3.04
CA ASN A 74 -4.82 5.58 -3.25
C ASN A 74 -6.10 4.89 -3.73
N LEU A 75 -5.96 4.02 -4.74
CA LEU A 75 -7.05 3.18 -5.23
C LEU A 75 -6.63 1.72 -5.15
N LEU A 76 -7.50 0.87 -4.62
CA LEU A 76 -7.41 -0.56 -4.79
C LEU A 76 -8.13 -0.93 -6.09
N TRP A 77 -7.51 -1.78 -6.89
CA TRP A 77 -8.08 -2.30 -8.11
C TRP A 77 -8.16 -3.81 -8.02
N TYR A 78 -9.36 -4.38 -8.19
CA TYR A 78 -9.60 -5.81 -8.08
C TYR A 78 -10.11 -6.41 -9.39
N ASN A 79 -9.85 -7.71 -9.61
CA ASN A 79 -10.42 -8.54 -10.70
C ASN A 79 -10.19 -7.96 -12.11
N PHE A 80 -9.04 -7.38 -12.36
CA PHE A 80 -8.63 -6.85 -13.66
C PHE A 80 -7.75 -7.85 -14.42
N ASP A 81 -7.64 -7.69 -15.75
CA ASP A 81 -6.64 -8.45 -16.51
C ASP A 81 -5.22 -7.95 -16.22
N LYS A 82 -4.51 -8.72 -15.37
CA LYS A 82 -3.14 -8.40 -14.96
C LYS A 82 -2.08 -8.61 -16.03
N LYS A 83 -2.42 -9.20 -17.19
CA LYS A 83 -1.47 -9.48 -18.28
C LYS A 83 -1.42 -8.35 -19.33
N ASP A 84 -2.31 -7.37 -19.24
CA ASP A 84 -2.38 -6.28 -20.22
C ASP A 84 -1.08 -5.47 -20.29
N SER A 85 -0.57 -5.29 -21.49
CA SER A 85 0.71 -4.62 -21.76
C SER A 85 0.71 -3.13 -21.41
N GLU A 86 -0.44 -2.45 -21.57
CA GLU A 86 -0.56 -1.03 -21.21
C GLU A 86 -0.53 -0.84 -19.69
N LEU A 87 -1.15 -1.77 -18.93
CA LEU A 87 -1.03 -1.81 -17.47
C LEU A 87 0.44 -1.89 -17.06
N HIS A 88 1.17 -2.89 -17.58
CA HIS A 88 2.60 -3.06 -17.27
C HIS A 88 3.42 -1.83 -17.63
N LYS A 89 3.16 -1.19 -18.77
CA LYS A 89 3.84 0.06 -19.19
C LYS A 89 3.58 1.20 -18.22
N ILE A 90 2.34 1.38 -17.75
CA ILE A 90 1.96 2.42 -16.79
C ILE A 90 2.66 2.18 -15.45
N LEU A 91 2.62 0.96 -14.93
CA LEU A 91 3.26 0.59 -13.67
C LEU A 91 4.78 0.76 -13.75
N ARG A 92 5.41 0.26 -14.82
CA ARG A 92 6.85 0.39 -15.03
C ARG A 92 7.31 1.84 -15.08
N ASN A 93 6.59 2.70 -15.77
CA ASN A 93 6.89 4.13 -15.81
C ASN A 93 6.78 4.78 -14.42
N SER A 94 5.81 4.35 -13.60
CA SER A 94 5.68 4.82 -12.22
C SER A 94 6.86 4.36 -11.36
N GLN A 95 7.28 3.11 -11.47
CA GLN A 95 8.42 2.54 -10.76
C GLN A 95 9.73 3.24 -11.11
N ILE A 96 9.98 3.50 -12.40
CA ILE A 96 11.17 4.23 -12.88
C ILE A 96 11.21 5.65 -12.28
N ARG A 97 10.08 6.37 -12.30
CA ARG A 97 10.01 7.71 -11.69
C ARG A 97 10.26 7.67 -10.17
N ARG A 98 9.70 6.67 -9.47
CA ARG A 98 9.93 6.48 -8.04
C ARG A 98 11.39 6.24 -7.74
N ARG A 99 12.02 5.29 -8.46
CA ARG A 99 13.44 4.95 -8.32
C ARG A 99 14.35 6.16 -8.58
N SER A 100 14.05 6.96 -9.61
CA SER A 100 14.80 8.18 -9.92
C SER A 100 14.72 9.22 -8.79
N LYS A 101 13.52 9.46 -8.24
CA LYS A 101 13.34 10.35 -7.09
C LYS A 101 14.12 9.88 -5.87
N MET A 102 14.04 8.59 -5.55
CA MET A 102 14.80 7.98 -4.44
C MET A 102 16.29 8.15 -4.64
N ARG A 103 16.82 7.85 -5.84
CA ARG A 103 18.23 8.03 -6.19
C ARG A 103 18.70 9.47 -5.94
N ASN A 104 17.90 10.46 -6.28
CA ASN A 104 18.23 11.86 -6.06
C ASN A 104 18.34 12.23 -4.57
N ILE A 105 17.45 11.69 -3.73
CA ILE A 105 17.51 11.89 -2.28
C ILE A 105 18.74 11.19 -1.69
N LEU A 106 18.99 9.93 -2.07
CA LEU A 106 20.16 9.18 -1.60
C LEU A 106 21.48 9.87 -1.98
N LYS A 107 21.58 10.48 -3.17
CA LYS A 107 22.74 11.32 -3.55
C LYS A 107 22.92 12.49 -2.59
N LYS A 108 21.84 13.16 -2.19
CA LYS A 108 21.92 14.29 -1.25
C LYS A 108 22.31 13.82 0.15
N LEU A 109 21.77 12.69 0.63
CA LEU A 109 22.17 12.10 1.91
C LEU A 109 23.65 11.70 1.90
N LYS A 110 24.15 11.11 0.81
CA LYS A 110 25.58 10.78 0.65
C LYS A 110 26.45 12.03 0.77
N ARG A 111 26.07 13.14 0.15
CA ARG A 111 26.78 14.45 0.27
C ARG A 111 26.74 15.02 1.70
N LYS A 112 25.73 14.66 2.49
CA LYS A 112 25.62 15.00 3.93
C LYS A 112 26.42 14.05 4.84
N GLY A 113 27.25 13.17 4.27
CA GLY A 113 28.15 12.28 5.00
C GLY A 113 27.56 10.93 5.41
N PHE A 114 26.38 10.56 4.89
CA PHE A 114 25.85 9.21 5.06
C PHE A 114 26.68 8.20 4.24
N LYS A 115 26.98 7.07 4.83
CA LYS A 115 27.65 5.94 4.15
C LYS A 115 26.60 5.14 3.39
N ILE A 116 26.48 5.39 2.08
CA ILE A 116 25.44 4.85 1.20
C ILE A 116 26.06 4.35 -0.09
N ASP A 117 25.82 3.08 -0.41
CA ASP A 117 25.98 2.54 -1.76
C ASP A 117 24.62 2.58 -2.46
N ILE A 118 24.42 3.61 -3.27
CA ILE A 118 23.14 3.92 -3.90
C ILE A 118 22.71 2.82 -4.86
N ASN A 119 23.66 2.26 -5.64
CA ASN A 119 23.33 1.23 -6.63
C ASN A 119 22.93 -0.06 -5.93
N ARG A 120 23.76 -0.55 -4.99
CA ARG A 120 23.47 -1.75 -4.21
C ARG A 120 22.12 -1.68 -3.51
N MET A 121 21.79 -0.53 -2.87
CA MET A 121 20.50 -0.37 -2.20
C MET A 121 19.32 -0.41 -3.18
N LEU A 122 19.43 0.31 -4.30
CA LEU A 122 18.33 0.36 -5.25
C LEU A 122 18.18 -0.94 -6.06
N ASP A 123 19.25 -1.68 -6.32
CA ASP A 123 19.24 -2.91 -7.12
C ASP A 123 18.60 -4.11 -6.40
N LYS A 124 18.45 -4.01 -5.07
CA LYS A 124 17.63 -4.96 -4.29
C LYS A 124 16.14 -4.92 -4.68
N HIS A 125 15.67 -3.79 -5.22
CA HIS A 125 14.27 -3.53 -5.48
C HIS A 125 14.00 -3.39 -6.98
N THR A 126 13.59 -4.47 -7.63
CA THR A 126 13.39 -4.54 -9.09
C THR A 126 12.00 -4.05 -9.53
N HIS A 127 11.02 -4.06 -8.62
CA HIS A 127 9.63 -3.66 -8.88
C HIS A 127 9.35 -2.27 -8.32
N TYR A 128 9.04 -2.17 -7.06
CA TYR A 128 8.81 -0.91 -6.36
C TYR A 128 10.02 -0.57 -5.47
N THR A 129 10.31 0.71 -5.26
CA THR A 129 11.40 1.13 -4.36
C THR A 129 10.79 1.61 -3.04
N PRO A 130 10.75 0.75 -2.00
CA PRO A 130 10.09 1.02 -0.73
C PRO A 130 10.93 1.94 0.15
N LEU A 131 10.27 2.88 0.82
CA LEU A 131 10.96 3.86 1.67
C LEU A 131 11.44 3.24 2.98
N ASN A 132 10.59 2.41 3.61
CA ASN A 132 10.90 1.69 4.85
C ASN A 132 12.17 0.83 4.71
N HIS A 133 12.26 -0.01 3.68
CA HIS A 133 13.44 -0.85 3.43
C HIS A 133 14.71 -0.02 3.15
N ILE A 134 14.58 1.11 2.46
CA ILE A 134 15.70 2.05 2.26
C ILE A 134 16.14 2.66 3.59
N VAL A 135 15.20 2.99 4.47
CA VAL A 135 15.51 3.47 5.83
C VAL A 135 16.22 2.40 6.65
N ASP A 136 15.75 1.16 6.58
CA ASP A 136 16.39 0.02 7.25
C ASP A 136 17.83 -0.20 6.76
N ASP A 137 18.05 -0.15 5.45
CA ASP A 137 19.41 -0.25 4.87
C ASP A 137 20.32 0.88 5.37
N ILE A 138 19.82 2.13 5.46
CA ILE A 138 20.59 3.26 6.00
C ILE A 138 20.88 3.07 7.49
N TRP A 139 19.88 2.64 8.25
CA TRP A 139 19.97 2.42 9.69
C TRP A 139 20.88 1.25 10.07
N SER A 140 20.95 0.21 9.25
CA SER A 140 21.81 -0.95 9.48
C SER A 140 23.29 -0.60 9.55
N VAL A 141 23.72 0.49 8.91
CA VAL A 141 25.12 0.96 8.92
C VAL A 141 25.44 1.68 10.23
N PRO A 142 26.38 1.19 11.09
CA PRO A 142 26.64 1.76 12.42
C PRO A 142 26.97 3.25 12.40
N ALA A 143 27.77 3.71 11.41
CA ALA A 143 28.12 5.12 11.27
C ALA A 143 26.90 6.01 10.98
N ASN A 144 25.98 5.54 10.12
CA ASN A 144 24.74 6.26 9.84
C ASN A 144 23.83 6.29 11.06
N ARG A 145 23.68 5.16 11.76
CA ARG A 145 22.88 5.06 12.99
C ARG A 145 23.37 6.03 14.06
N LYS A 146 24.70 6.11 14.29
CA LYS A 146 25.30 7.08 15.21
C LYS A 146 24.97 8.52 14.81
N LYS A 147 25.09 8.84 13.51
CA LYS A 147 24.78 10.15 12.95
C LYS A 147 23.29 10.51 13.14
N ILE A 148 22.38 9.61 12.81
CA ILE A 148 20.93 9.79 12.94
C ILE A 148 20.55 10.06 14.40
N LYS A 149 21.05 9.22 15.36
CA LYS A 149 20.81 9.42 16.79
C LYS A 149 21.27 10.81 17.27
N LYS A 150 22.44 11.27 16.81
CA LYS A 150 22.97 12.59 17.14
C LYS A 150 22.11 13.72 16.56
N GLU A 151 21.73 13.64 15.27
CA GLU A 151 20.98 14.70 14.58
C GLU A 151 19.54 14.80 15.09
N LEU A 152 18.87 13.66 15.35
CA LEU A 152 17.53 13.63 15.91
C LEU A 152 17.48 13.80 17.44
N LYS A 153 18.64 13.90 18.11
CA LYS A 153 18.78 13.99 19.58
C LYS A 153 17.97 12.88 20.30
N SER A 154 17.91 11.69 19.70
CA SER A 154 17.17 10.54 20.22
C SER A 154 18.07 9.31 20.31
N LYS A 155 17.97 8.56 21.42
CA LYS A 155 18.66 7.28 21.58
C LYS A 155 18.04 6.19 20.68
N ASN A 156 16.72 6.24 20.51
CA ASN A 156 15.94 5.28 19.74
C ASN A 156 14.91 6.01 18.86
N PRO A 157 15.38 6.67 17.77
CA PRO A 157 14.47 7.37 16.87
C PRO A 157 13.53 6.37 16.17
N ARG A 158 12.26 6.73 16.08
CA ARG A 158 11.26 5.95 15.35
C ARG A 158 11.48 6.07 13.85
N GLU A 159 11.08 5.06 13.09
CA GLU A 159 11.14 5.09 11.62
C GLU A 159 10.52 6.36 11.03
N GLY A 160 9.34 6.76 11.52
CA GLY A 160 8.66 7.97 11.06
C GLY A 160 9.44 9.28 11.29
N GLU A 161 10.21 9.37 12.38
CA GLU A 161 11.09 10.53 12.66
C GLU A 161 12.25 10.59 11.65
N ILE A 162 12.84 9.43 11.34
CA ILE A 162 13.90 9.29 10.34
C ILE A 162 13.35 9.68 8.95
N ILE A 163 12.18 9.16 8.60
CA ILE A 163 11.49 9.48 7.34
C ILE A 163 11.20 10.98 7.26
N GLY A 164 10.66 11.57 8.32
CA GLY A 164 10.33 12.99 8.40
C GLY A 164 11.54 13.87 8.15
N GLU A 165 12.64 13.60 8.84
CA GLU A 165 13.86 14.42 8.77
C GLU A 165 14.60 14.27 7.43
N TYR A 166 14.75 13.05 6.91
CA TYR A 166 15.64 12.81 5.79
C TYR A 166 14.95 12.68 4.43
N PHE A 167 13.67 12.36 4.41
CA PHE A 167 12.95 12.11 3.16
C PHE A 167 11.80 13.08 2.90
N TYR A 168 11.27 13.75 3.94
CA TYR A 168 10.22 14.77 3.80
C TYR A 168 10.66 16.18 4.15
N ASN A 169 11.90 16.35 4.61
CA ASN A 169 12.48 17.67 4.88
C ASN A 169 12.79 18.40 3.57
N LYS A 170 12.22 19.59 3.38
CA LYS A 170 12.41 20.41 2.17
C LYS A 170 13.89 20.74 1.88
N LYS A 171 14.74 20.85 2.90
CA LYS A 171 16.18 21.15 2.76
C LYS A 171 16.95 20.00 2.11
N ILE A 172 16.50 18.76 2.27
CA ILE A 172 17.14 17.58 1.67
C ILE A 172 16.44 17.22 0.36
N GLY A 173 15.13 17.27 0.34
CA GLY A 173 14.30 16.95 -0.82
C GLY A 173 13.08 16.16 -0.37
N ARG A 174 11.91 16.60 -0.85
CA ARG A 174 10.66 15.95 -0.48
C ARG A 174 10.44 14.75 -1.40
N LEU A 175 10.54 13.55 -0.84
CA LEU A 175 10.15 12.35 -1.56
C LEU A 175 8.63 12.33 -1.69
N HIS A 176 8.18 12.22 -2.92
CA HIS A 176 6.76 12.00 -3.20
C HIS A 176 6.60 10.70 -3.96
N GLU A 177 5.47 10.05 -3.73
CA GLU A 177 5.08 8.90 -4.53
C GLU A 177 5.01 9.24 -6.02
N SER A 178 5.10 8.22 -6.85
CA SER A 178 4.95 8.39 -8.30
C SER A 178 3.50 8.18 -8.68
N TYR A 179 2.73 9.25 -8.56
CA TYR A 179 1.30 9.23 -8.87
C TYR A 179 1.04 9.06 -10.37
N ILE A 180 0.01 8.28 -10.68
CA ILE A 180 -0.53 8.06 -12.01
C ILE A 180 -1.78 8.93 -12.15
N ASP A 181 -1.99 9.58 -13.29
CA ASP A 181 -3.24 10.33 -13.54
C ASP A 181 -4.42 9.35 -13.51
N ILE A 182 -5.42 9.63 -12.68
CA ILE A 182 -6.60 8.79 -12.51
C ILE A 182 -7.33 8.56 -13.84
N LYS A 183 -7.33 9.55 -14.74
CA LYS A 183 -7.98 9.43 -16.07
C LYS A 183 -7.37 8.30 -16.89
N ARG A 184 -6.05 8.06 -16.76
CA ARG A 184 -5.38 6.94 -17.45
C ARG A 184 -5.85 5.60 -16.90
N ILE A 185 -6.02 5.50 -15.58
CA ILE A 185 -6.51 4.28 -14.93
C ILE A 185 -7.96 4.01 -15.33
N LEU A 186 -8.82 5.04 -15.31
CA LEU A 186 -10.22 4.91 -15.73
C LEU A 186 -10.36 4.52 -17.22
N LYS A 187 -9.48 5.05 -18.08
CA LYS A 187 -9.44 4.64 -19.50
C LYS A 187 -9.03 3.18 -19.63
N LEU A 188 -7.96 2.78 -18.95
CA LEU A 188 -7.47 1.41 -18.99
C LEU A 188 -8.50 0.41 -18.43
N ARG A 189 -9.18 0.78 -17.34
CA ARG A 189 -10.24 -0.05 -16.74
C ARG A 189 -11.33 -0.44 -17.73
N LYS A 190 -11.70 0.45 -18.67
CA LYS A 190 -12.69 0.13 -19.71
C LYS A 190 -12.27 -1.06 -20.59
N LYS A 191 -10.95 -1.27 -20.71
CA LYS A 191 -10.35 -2.35 -21.51
C LYS A 191 -10.17 -3.64 -20.69
N ILE A 192 -9.65 -3.53 -19.48
CA ILE A 192 -9.19 -4.68 -18.69
C ILE A 192 -10.11 -5.05 -17.52
N GLY A 193 -11.21 -4.31 -17.35
CA GLY A 193 -12.24 -4.59 -16.35
C GLY A 193 -11.85 -4.29 -14.91
N GLY A 194 -12.53 -4.94 -14.00
CA GLY A 194 -12.29 -4.89 -12.57
C GLY A 194 -13.02 -3.77 -11.83
N GLN A 195 -12.87 -3.78 -10.50
CA GLN A 195 -13.49 -2.84 -9.58
C GLN A 195 -12.43 -1.91 -8.98
N LEU A 196 -12.69 -0.60 -9.01
CA LEU A 196 -11.86 0.44 -8.38
C LEU A 196 -12.48 0.89 -7.05
N ILE A 197 -11.70 0.83 -5.99
CA ILE A 197 -12.11 1.16 -4.62
C ILE A 197 -11.22 2.28 -4.10
N LEU A 198 -11.82 3.34 -3.54
CA LEU A 198 -11.06 4.38 -2.84
C LEU A 198 -10.46 3.79 -1.56
N ASN A 199 -9.12 3.74 -1.49
CA ASN A 199 -8.41 3.08 -0.41
C ASN A 199 -8.30 3.96 0.83
N HIS A 200 -8.46 3.38 2.03
CA HIS A 200 -8.35 3.96 3.38
C HIS A 200 -8.61 5.49 3.45
N PRO A 201 -9.79 5.98 3.00
CA PRO A 201 -10.03 7.41 2.85
C PRO A 201 -9.99 8.18 4.19
N GLY A 202 -10.14 7.52 5.33
CA GLY A 202 -10.00 8.14 6.65
C GLY A 202 -8.56 8.51 7.02
N LYS A 203 -7.56 7.84 6.44
CA LYS A 203 -6.12 8.05 6.74
C LYS A 203 -5.64 9.49 6.43
N HIS A 204 -6.23 10.14 5.45
CA HIS A 204 -5.78 11.44 4.93
C HIS A 204 -6.91 12.47 4.84
N ASP A 205 -7.91 12.38 5.70
CA ASP A 205 -9.10 13.26 5.71
C ASP A 205 -9.79 13.32 4.32
N GLN A 206 -9.88 12.16 3.66
CA GLN A 206 -10.47 12.02 2.33
C GLN A 206 -11.93 11.54 2.36
N LEU A 207 -12.48 11.27 3.54
CA LEU A 207 -13.89 10.93 3.73
C LEU A 207 -14.77 12.20 3.68
N LYS A 208 -14.68 12.96 2.56
CA LYS A 208 -15.49 14.15 2.31
C LYS A 208 -16.56 13.87 1.29
N LYS A 209 -17.79 14.28 1.55
CA LYS A 209 -18.96 14.04 0.69
C LYS A 209 -18.69 14.45 -0.77
N GLU A 210 -18.07 15.61 -0.97
CA GLU A 210 -17.77 16.15 -2.30
C GLU A 210 -16.80 15.25 -3.06
N LEU A 211 -15.78 14.73 -2.38
CA LEU A 211 -14.82 13.80 -2.98
C LEU A 211 -15.50 12.46 -3.33
N LEU A 212 -16.31 11.92 -2.43
CA LEU A 212 -17.01 10.67 -2.67
C LEU A 212 -18.00 10.79 -3.84
N LEU A 213 -18.71 11.91 -3.97
CA LEU A 213 -19.55 12.21 -5.13
C LEU A 213 -18.72 12.33 -6.41
N GLU A 214 -17.56 13.00 -6.38
CA GLU A 214 -16.65 13.08 -7.53
C GLU A 214 -16.13 11.69 -7.92
N MET A 215 -15.74 10.86 -6.95
CA MET A 215 -15.33 9.45 -7.20
C MET A 215 -16.45 8.64 -7.86
N LYS A 216 -17.68 8.76 -7.37
CA LYS A 216 -18.84 8.09 -7.96
C LYS A 216 -19.06 8.48 -9.41
N LYS A 217 -19.04 9.80 -9.72
CA LYS A 217 -19.16 10.33 -11.08
C LYS A 217 -18.05 9.83 -12.02
N LEU A 218 -16.85 9.64 -11.50
CA LEU A 218 -15.73 9.09 -12.26
C LEU A 218 -15.82 7.58 -12.48
N GLY A 219 -16.77 6.91 -11.85
CA GLY A 219 -16.99 5.47 -11.98
C GLY A 219 -16.15 4.63 -11.01
N VAL A 220 -15.67 5.19 -9.90
CA VAL A 220 -15.12 4.40 -8.79
C VAL A 220 -16.28 3.61 -8.16
N ASP A 221 -16.06 2.32 -7.90
CA ASP A 221 -17.12 1.38 -7.52
C ASP A 221 -17.42 1.36 -6.03
N GLY A 222 -16.46 1.78 -5.20
CA GLY A 222 -16.62 1.67 -3.76
C GLY A 222 -15.54 2.35 -2.96
N LEU A 223 -15.55 2.06 -1.67
CA LEU A 223 -14.55 2.55 -0.72
C LEU A 223 -14.17 1.47 0.28
N GLU A 224 -12.93 1.49 0.72
CA GLU A 224 -12.50 0.71 1.86
C GLU A 224 -13.11 1.30 3.13
N LEU A 225 -13.78 0.45 3.92
CA LEU A 225 -14.43 0.87 5.16
C LEU A 225 -13.69 0.37 6.38
N ILE A 226 -13.39 -0.92 6.40
CA ILE A 226 -12.75 -1.55 7.55
C ILE A 226 -11.25 -1.60 7.28
N SER A 227 -10.53 -0.69 7.93
CA SER A 227 -9.08 -0.52 7.82
C SER A 227 -8.51 -0.10 9.17
N PRO A 228 -7.30 -0.51 9.56
CA PRO A 228 -6.65 -0.07 10.79
C PRO A 228 -6.40 1.44 10.84
N HIS A 229 -6.51 2.11 9.70
CA HIS A 229 -6.36 3.56 9.58
C HIS A 229 -7.65 4.35 9.84
N HIS A 230 -8.76 3.66 10.11
CA HIS A 230 -10.06 4.30 10.31
C HIS A 230 -10.47 4.29 11.79
N SER A 231 -10.92 5.44 12.27
CA SER A 231 -11.66 5.50 13.54
C SER A 231 -13.05 4.88 13.37
N ILE A 232 -13.69 4.53 14.48
CA ILE A 232 -15.08 4.05 14.47
C ILE A 232 -16.00 5.06 13.79
N GLY A 233 -15.82 6.37 14.07
CA GLY A 233 -16.59 7.43 13.43
C GLY A 233 -16.39 7.47 11.91
N ALA A 234 -15.16 7.25 11.42
CA ALA A 234 -14.87 7.15 9.99
C ALA A 234 -15.56 5.95 9.36
N ILE A 235 -15.57 4.80 10.03
CA ILE A 235 -16.26 3.58 9.57
C ILE A 235 -17.78 3.84 9.47
N MET A 236 -18.39 4.41 10.52
CA MET A 236 -19.83 4.70 10.54
C MET A 236 -20.24 5.69 9.44
N TYR A 237 -19.49 6.77 9.28
CA TYR A 237 -19.73 7.74 8.21
C TYR A 237 -19.54 7.12 6.82
N GLY A 238 -18.47 6.37 6.65
CA GLY A 238 -18.19 5.65 5.40
C GLY A 238 -19.30 4.64 5.04
N GLN A 239 -19.84 3.91 6.03
CA GLN A 239 -21.00 3.02 5.83
C GLN A 239 -22.25 3.79 5.40
N HIS A 240 -22.53 4.94 6.03
CA HIS A 240 -23.61 5.81 5.62
C HIS A 240 -23.44 6.25 4.16
N MET A 241 -22.28 6.78 3.80
CA MET A 241 -21.98 7.22 2.43
C MET A 241 -21.99 6.09 1.41
N ALA A 242 -21.54 4.89 1.79
CA ALA A 242 -21.60 3.72 0.91
C ALA A 242 -23.03 3.30 0.59
N ARG A 243 -23.96 3.46 1.53
CA ARG A 243 -25.40 3.24 1.29
C ARG A 243 -25.97 4.32 0.36
N GLN A 244 -25.70 5.59 0.64
CA GLN A 244 -26.20 6.73 -0.12
C GLN A 244 -25.75 6.73 -1.58
N LEU A 245 -24.49 6.38 -1.83
CA LEU A 245 -23.89 6.42 -3.16
C LEU A 245 -23.86 5.07 -3.85
N ASP A 246 -24.48 4.05 -3.26
CA ASP A 246 -24.47 2.67 -3.76
C ASP A 246 -23.05 2.15 -4.06
N PHE A 247 -22.13 2.40 -3.14
CA PHE A 247 -20.77 1.88 -3.21
C PHE A 247 -20.65 0.44 -2.69
N VAL A 248 -19.70 -0.28 -3.26
CA VAL A 248 -19.15 -1.51 -2.68
C VAL A 248 -18.30 -1.12 -1.48
N ALA A 249 -18.43 -1.86 -0.39
CA ALA A 249 -17.57 -1.73 0.78
C ALA A 249 -16.52 -2.83 0.80
N THR A 250 -15.27 -2.47 1.08
CA THR A 250 -14.19 -3.43 1.28
C THR A 250 -13.55 -3.24 2.65
N GLY A 251 -12.63 -4.13 2.99
CA GLY A 251 -11.80 -4.01 4.17
C GLY A 251 -10.59 -4.93 4.07
N GLY A 252 -9.53 -4.53 4.73
CA GLY A 252 -8.28 -5.25 4.80
C GLY A 252 -7.40 -4.74 5.93
N SER A 253 -6.38 -5.51 6.25
CA SER A 253 -5.47 -5.19 7.35
C SER A 253 -4.40 -4.17 7.00
N ASP A 254 -4.18 -3.92 5.73
CA ASP A 254 -3.03 -3.15 5.25
C ASP A 254 -1.71 -3.71 5.81
N PHE A 255 -1.63 -5.05 5.90
CA PHE A 255 -0.51 -5.75 6.52
C PHE A 255 0.77 -5.58 5.71
N HIS A 256 1.81 -5.12 6.37
CA HIS A 256 3.14 -4.95 5.78
C HIS A 256 4.20 -5.81 6.48
N ARG A 257 4.12 -5.94 7.80
CA ARG A 257 5.08 -6.69 8.62
C ARG A 257 4.47 -7.07 9.97
N HIS A 258 5.09 -8.04 10.62
CA HIS A 258 4.90 -8.21 12.06
C HIS A 258 5.53 -7.01 12.77
N GLU A 259 4.85 -6.48 13.76
CA GLU A 259 5.45 -5.46 14.62
C GLU A 259 6.57 -6.09 15.45
N GLY A 260 7.62 -5.30 15.73
CA GLY A 260 8.84 -5.80 16.32
C GLY A 260 8.65 -6.44 17.69
N GLU A 261 9.57 -7.32 18.05
CA GLU A 261 9.59 -8.00 19.35
C GLU A 261 9.58 -6.98 20.50
N GLY A 262 8.81 -7.27 21.55
CA GLY A 262 8.75 -6.48 22.79
C GLY A 262 7.70 -5.37 22.82
N PHE A 263 6.89 -5.17 21.78
CA PHE A 263 5.77 -4.21 21.80
C PHE A 263 4.44 -4.90 22.12
N ALA A 264 3.60 -4.25 22.93
CA ALA A 264 2.29 -4.77 23.33
C ALA A 264 1.33 -5.09 22.16
N LEU A 265 1.57 -4.51 20.98
CA LEU A 265 0.77 -4.69 19.77
C LEU A 265 1.49 -5.55 18.70
N GLN A 266 2.39 -6.44 19.11
CA GLN A 266 3.11 -7.35 18.19
C GLN A 266 2.21 -8.13 17.25
N ASN A 267 1.01 -8.43 17.71
CA ASN A 267 0.00 -9.19 17.00
C ASN A 267 -1.24 -8.34 16.75
N SER A 268 -1.07 -7.07 16.37
CA SER A 268 -2.18 -6.18 16.02
C SER A 268 -3.13 -6.81 14.99
N TRP A 269 -2.59 -7.66 14.13
CA TRP A 269 -3.36 -8.52 13.24
C TRP A 269 -4.41 -9.38 13.95
N GLN A 270 -4.16 -9.90 15.15
CA GLN A 270 -5.12 -10.69 15.90
C GLN A 270 -6.36 -9.88 16.31
N TYR A 271 -6.22 -8.57 16.40
CA TYR A 271 -7.30 -7.64 16.73
C TYR A 271 -7.98 -7.06 15.48
N PHE A 272 -7.41 -7.30 14.28
CA PHE A 272 -7.92 -6.76 13.04
C PHE A 272 -8.39 -7.89 12.11
N GLN A 273 -9.62 -8.34 12.31
CA GLN A 273 -10.25 -9.36 11.49
C GLN A 273 -11.49 -8.81 10.79
N VAL A 274 -11.55 -9.00 9.47
CA VAL A 274 -12.65 -8.52 8.65
C VAL A 274 -13.57 -9.69 8.28
N ASP A 275 -14.81 -9.66 8.75
CA ASP A 275 -15.84 -10.60 8.28
C ASP A 275 -16.63 -9.97 7.14
N SER A 276 -16.73 -10.69 6.02
CA SER A 276 -17.42 -10.26 4.80
C SER A 276 -18.89 -9.88 5.01
N LYS A 277 -19.55 -10.44 6.04
CA LYS A 277 -20.96 -10.12 6.37
C LYS A 277 -21.20 -8.65 6.73
N TYR A 278 -20.16 -7.93 7.19
CA TYR A 278 -20.24 -6.52 7.53
C TYR A 278 -19.96 -5.59 6.35
N LEU A 279 -19.61 -6.13 5.18
CA LEU A 279 -19.21 -5.39 4.01
C LEU A 279 -20.31 -5.41 2.92
N ARG A 280 -20.88 -4.24 2.66
CA ARG A 280 -21.94 -4.07 1.66
C ARG A 280 -21.43 -4.45 0.27
N LYS A 281 -22.18 -5.35 -0.41
CA LYS A 281 -21.89 -5.76 -1.80
C LYS A 281 -20.48 -6.30 -2.07
N VAL A 282 -19.74 -6.73 -1.05
CA VAL A 282 -18.37 -7.25 -1.21
C VAL A 282 -18.33 -8.48 -2.13
N ASN A 283 -19.42 -9.22 -2.25
CA ASN A 283 -19.56 -10.35 -3.17
C ASN A 283 -19.31 -9.97 -4.64
N LYS A 284 -19.46 -8.71 -5.03
CA LYS A 284 -19.05 -8.24 -6.37
C LYS A 284 -17.54 -8.35 -6.62
N ILE A 285 -16.75 -8.48 -5.55
CA ILE A 285 -15.29 -8.65 -5.61
C ILE A 285 -14.91 -10.09 -5.31
N ILE A 286 -15.48 -10.65 -4.24
CA ILE A 286 -15.07 -11.97 -3.79
C ILE A 286 -15.82 -13.13 -4.47
N GLY A 287 -16.91 -12.87 -5.17
CA GLY A 287 -17.72 -13.86 -5.89
C GLY A 287 -18.69 -14.62 -5.03
#